data_e2056c00024c08eb96c33a20b8124bc6
#
_entry.id   e2056c00024c08eb96c33a20b8124bc6
#
_cell.length_a   1.000
_cell.length_b   1.000
_cell.length_c   1.000
_cell.angle_alpha   90.00
_cell.angle_beta   90.00
_cell.angle_gamma   90.00
#
_symmetry.space_group_name_H-M   'P 1'
#
loop_
_entity.id
_entity.type
_entity.pdbx_description
1 polymer ?
#
loop_
_entity_poly.entity_id
_entity_poly.type
_entity_poly.pdbx_seq_one_letter_code
_entity_poly.pdbx_strand_id
1 'polypeptide(L)'
;DALFTDGTMSELTKNVDLDEINQMLEQSKTHPNVYLTERLQIAKDILEGKNIAQEVFTVEQRGDGVFHARNILKTSSYGTNLLPTGIAALAGEQIKVYVEVEEGKPLPKITFSQQVGHWNNWQRTYNLKQGENVFTVPKIYSETWTHKVIAGGAIYIVNPYTPEQQGKAPRIRIEGGHNYPLFHDGDNVEVFIQELREYQEKLTAEPNKYVDIVELVNDYAIVNSNMTSALLFLNSPESTPQKTLGKFFAYAGISEQGDDIKHKRNGARANLRLMQPWAFAYAAGDHTGFQQGSANTLFGGSIYGWAEAHEIGHHFDIKGGFIGEVTNNMWANYNRMLQNETDRIAD
;
A
#
# COMPACT_ATOMS: atom_id res chain seq x y z
N ASP A 1 14.39 -17.97 -22.42
CA ASP A 1 15.35 -18.26 -21.34
C ASP A 1 16.77 -17.74 -21.63
N ALA A 2 17.14 -17.50 -22.89
CA ALA A 2 18.48 -16.97 -23.21
C ALA A 2 18.59 -15.45 -23.09
N LEU A 3 17.48 -14.72 -23.05
CA LEU A 3 17.47 -13.25 -23.02
C LEU A 3 17.52 -12.68 -21.60
N PHE A 4 17.02 -13.38 -20.60
CA PHE A 4 16.90 -12.89 -19.22
C PHE A 4 17.63 -13.79 -18.24
N THR A 5 18.18 -13.18 -17.19
CA THR A 5 18.86 -13.88 -16.09
C THR A 5 17.89 -14.26 -14.96
N ASP A 6 16.68 -13.72 -14.99
CA ASP A 6 15.70 -13.86 -13.92
C ASP A 6 14.30 -14.23 -14.45
N GLY A 7 13.49 -14.84 -13.60
CA GLY A 7 12.13 -15.30 -13.95
C GLY A 7 11.10 -14.16 -14.05
N THR A 8 11.44 -12.95 -13.62
CA THR A 8 10.60 -11.78 -13.78
C THR A 8 10.89 -11.03 -15.09
N MET A 9 11.89 -11.44 -15.83
CA MET A 9 12.34 -10.78 -17.07
C MET A 9 12.73 -9.31 -16.85
N SER A 10 13.41 -9.02 -15.75
CA SER A 10 13.84 -7.66 -15.38
C SER A 10 15.30 -7.39 -15.65
N GLU A 11 16.10 -8.44 -15.82
CA GLU A 11 17.54 -8.35 -16.08
C GLU A 11 17.90 -9.11 -17.33
N LEU A 12 18.56 -8.44 -18.27
CA LEU A 12 19.06 -9.06 -19.49
C LEU A 12 20.36 -9.85 -19.24
N THR A 13 20.54 -10.93 -20.01
CA THR A 13 21.82 -11.64 -20.05
C THR A 13 22.92 -10.72 -20.62
N LYS A 14 24.16 -10.98 -20.27
CA LYS A 14 25.30 -10.27 -20.85
C LYS A 14 25.33 -10.52 -22.36
N ASN A 15 25.60 -9.48 -23.13
CA ASN A 15 25.74 -9.47 -24.60
C ASN A 15 24.42 -9.45 -25.41
N VAL A 16 23.32 -9.08 -24.83
CA VAL A 16 22.10 -8.71 -25.60
C VAL A 16 22.25 -7.27 -26.07
N ASP A 17 22.18 -7.03 -27.37
CA ASP A 17 22.21 -5.69 -27.92
C ASP A 17 20.91 -5.31 -28.63
N LEU A 18 20.69 -4.00 -28.80
CA LEU A 18 19.45 -3.46 -29.33
C LEU A 18 19.24 -3.80 -30.81
N ASP A 19 20.32 -3.85 -31.60
CA ASP A 19 20.23 -4.12 -33.04
C ASP A 19 19.82 -5.57 -33.29
N GLU A 20 20.38 -6.51 -32.53
CA GLU A 20 20.00 -7.91 -32.57
C GLU A 20 18.52 -8.10 -32.19
N ILE A 21 18.07 -7.47 -31.12
CA ILE A 21 16.66 -7.52 -30.69
C ILE A 21 15.74 -6.94 -31.76
N ASN A 22 16.09 -5.80 -32.37
CA ASN A 22 15.31 -5.22 -33.45
C ASN A 22 15.21 -6.15 -34.67
N GLN A 23 16.29 -6.80 -35.07
CA GLN A 23 16.28 -7.78 -36.16
C GLN A 23 15.36 -8.97 -35.84
N MET A 24 15.44 -9.49 -34.64
CA MET A 24 14.57 -10.60 -34.19
C MET A 24 13.09 -10.19 -34.15
N LEU A 25 12.78 -8.96 -33.72
CA LEU A 25 11.42 -8.43 -33.76
C LEU A 25 10.88 -8.30 -35.19
N GLU A 26 11.70 -7.83 -36.14
CA GLU A 26 11.31 -7.80 -37.55
C GLU A 26 11.06 -9.19 -38.12
N GLN A 27 11.91 -10.15 -37.80
CA GLN A 27 11.72 -11.55 -38.21
C GLN A 27 10.46 -12.16 -37.60
N SER A 28 10.10 -11.80 -36.38
CA SER A 28 8.90 -12.29 -35.72
C SER A 28 7.59 -11.85 -36.40
N LYS A 29 7.63 -10.79 -37.20
CA LYS A 29 6.47 -10.34 -38.00
C LYS A 29 6.10 -11.33 -39.10
N THR A 30 7.06 -12.06 -39.64
CA THR A 30 6.84 -13.06 -40.71
C THR A 30 6.50 -14.45 -40.14
N HIS A 31 6.92 -14.73 -38.93
CA HIS A 31 6.65 -15.98 -38.22
C HIS A 31 6.14 -15.65 -36.79
N PRO A 32 4.89 -15.23 -36.65
CA PRO A 32 4.40 -14.69 -35.40
C PRO A 32 4.39 -15.76 -34.32
N ASN A 33 5.19 -15.55 -33.29
CA ASN A 33 5.17 -16.25 -32.04
C ASN A 33 4.94 -15.20 -30.93
N VAL A 34 3.71 -15.09 -30.46
CA VAL A 34 3.30 -14.07 -29.48
C VAL A 34 4.18 -14.10 -28.25
N TYR A 35 4.51 -15.29 -27.75
CA TYR A 35 5.35 -15.46 -26.57
C TYR A 35 6.78 -14.93 -26.76
N LEU A 36 7.38 -15.22 -27.92
CA LEU A 36 8.72 -14.71 -28.24
C LEU A 36 8.71 -13.20 -28.49
N THR A 37 7.71 -12.72 -29.22
CA THR A 37 7.56 -11.29 -29.54
C THR A 37 7.42 -10.43 -28.29
N GLU A 38 6.64 -10.89 -27.32
CA GLU A 38 6.49 -10.20 -26.03
C GLU A 38 7.83 -10.10 -25.29
N ARG A 39 8.61 -11.17 -25.22
CA ARG A 39 9.93 -11.20 -24.58
C ARG A 39 10.95 -10.31 -25.27
N LEU A 40 10.96 -10.32 -26.59
CA LEU A 40 11.81 -9.42 -27.37
C LEU A 40 11.44 -7.96 -27.15
N GLN A 41 10.14 -7.65 -27.05
CA GLN A 41 9.70 -6.28 -26.75
C GLN A 41 10.14 -5.83 -25.35
N ILE A 42 10.01 -6.70 -24.34
CA ILE A 42 10.51 -6.39 -22.98
C ILE A 42 12.02 -6.13 -23.01
N ALA A 43 12.79 -6.98 -23.69
CA ALA A 43 14.24 -6.78 -23.82
C ALA A 43 14.58 -5.47 -24.51
N LYS A 44 13.88 -5.13 -25.58
CA LYS A 44 14.01 -3.83 -26.27
C LYS A 44 13.73 -2.66 -25.34
N ASP A 45 12.63 -2.71 -24.60
CA ASP A 45 12.21 -1.64 -23.70
C ASP A 45 13.26 -1.40 -22.59
N ILE A 46 13.88 -2.46 -22.07
CA ILE A 46 14.99 -2.36 -21.11
C ILE A 46 16.20 -1.66 -21.76
N LEU A 47 16.59 -2.09 -22.97
CA LEU A 47 17.76 -1.54 -23.68
C LEU A 47 17.56 -0.07 -24.10
N GLU A 48 16.33 0.31 -24.40
CA GLU A 48 15.96 1.71 -24.72
C GLU A 48 15.82 2.60 -23.49
N GLY A 49 16.06 2.08 -22.30
CA GLY A 49 15.91 2.82 -21.05
C GLY A 49 14.48 3.24 -20.73
N LYS A 50 13.50 2.61 -21.34
CA LYS A 50 12.10 2.77 -20.93
C LYS A 50 11.96 2.26 -19.52
N ASN A 51 11.24 3.02 -18.69
CA ASN A 51 11.22 2.82 -17.24
C ASN A 51 10.40 1.59 -16.84
N ILE A 52 10.91 0.41 -17.19
CA ILE A 52 10.37 -0.88 -16.69
C ILE A 52 10.69 -1.04 -15.20
N ALA A 53 11.70 -0.34 -14.68
CA ALA A 53 12.09 -0.38 -13.27
C ALA A 53 10.95 -0.01 -12.31
N GLN A 54 9.99 0.80 -12.74
CA GLN A 54 8.79 1.10 -11.95
C GLN A 54 7.85 -0.09 -11.80
N GLU A 55 7.94 -1.07 -12.69
CA GLU A 55 7.10 -2.26 -12.70
C GLU A 55 7.78 -3.46 -12.05
N VAL A 56 9.05 -3.30 -11.67
CA VAL A 56 9.88 -4.36 -11.08
C VAL A 56 10.22 -4.01 -9.65
N PHE A 57 9.88 -4.89 -8.74
CA PHE A 57 10.25 -4.74 -7.33
C PHE A 57 10.49 -6.11 -6.69
N THR A 58 11.31 -6.10 -5.66
CA THR A 58 11.51 -7.27 -4.81
C THR A 58 10.62 -7.14 -3.59
N VAL A 59 9.79 -8.14 -3.36
CA VAL A 59 9.00 -8.23 -2.14
C VAL A 59 9.91 -8.79 -1.06
N GLU A 60 10.43 -7.92 -0.23
CA GLU A 60 11.32 -8.30 0.86
C GLU A 60 10.55 -8.92 2.03
N GLN A 61 11.21 -9.83 2.71
CA GLN A 61 10.72 -10.28 3.99
C GLN A 61 10.74 -9.10 4.94
N ARG A 62 9.59 -8.80 5.47
CA ARG A 62 9.54 -7.84 6.55
C ARG A 62 10.18 -8.47 7.77
N GLY A 63 10.95 -7.67 8.46
CA GLY A 63 11.64 -8.10 9.67
C GLY A 63 10.73 -8.87 10.62
N ASP A 64 11.28 -9.26 11.65
CA ASP A 64 10.85 -10.20 12.67
C ASP A 64 9.41 -10.08 13.21
N GLY A 65 8.64 -9.14 12.74
CA GLY A 65 7.36 -8.88 13.36
C GLY A 65 6.13 -9.12 12.50
N VAL A 66 6.26 -9.18 11.18
CA VAL A 66 5.08 -9.07 10.28
C VAL A 66 4.06 -10.17 10.47
N PHE A 67 4.53 -11.40 10.59
CA PHE A 67 3.66 -12.58 10.64
C PHE A 67 3.63 -13.27 11.99
N HIS A 68 4.30 -12.72 12.99
CA HIS A 68 4.26 -13.27 14.33
C HIS A 68 2.85 -13.19 14.93
N ALA A 69 2.53 -14.18 15.71
CA ALA A 69 1.36 -14.09 16.57
C ALA A 69 1.49 -12.88 17.47
N ARG A 70 0.40 -12.17 17.64
CA ARG A 70 0.36 -11.05 18.58
C ARG A 70 0.66 -11.55 19.98
N ASN A 71 1.19 -10.65 20.77
CA ASN A 71 1.35 -10.88 22.19
C ASN A 71 0.04 -11.41 22.78
N ILE A 72 0.13 -12.37 23.68
CA ILE A 72 -1.03 -13.01 24.30
C ILE A 72 -1.98 -12.04 24.99
N LEU A 73 -1.50 -10.86 25.33
CA LEU A 73 -2.31 -9.81 25.96
C LEU A 73 -3.05 -8.93 24.95
N LYS A 74 -2.70 -8.99 23.67
CA LYS A 74 -3.38 -8.26 22.61
C LYS A 74 -4.62 -9.02 22.15
N THR A 75 -5.73 -8.32 22.09
CA THR A 75 -6.97 -8.85 21.51
C THR A 75 -7.13 -8.46 20.08
N SER A 76 -6.75 -7.24 19.77
CA SER A 76 -6.92 -6.67 18.46
C SER A 76 -5.92 -7.24 17.47
N SER A 77 -6.41 -7.59 16.31
CA SER A 77 -5.63 -7.98 15.14
C SER A 77 -5.66 -6.92 14.04
N TYR A 78 -6.07 -5.71 14.37
CA TYR A 78 -6.10 -4.61 13.42
C TYR A 78 -4.74 -4.36 12.83
N GLY A 79 -4.60 -4.62 11.57
CA GLY A 79 -3.36 -4.43 10.87
C GLY A 79 -3.31 -5.20 9.55
N THR A 80 -2.34 -4.87 8.75
CA THR A 80 -2.19 -5.44 7.42
C THR A 80 -0.76 -5.87 7.15
N ASN A 81 -0.61 -6.89 6.33
CA ASN A 81 0.66 -7.31 5.74
C ASN A 81 0.75 -6.92 4.25
N LEU A 82 -0.09 -6.03 3.79
CA LEU A 82 -0.05 -5.49 2.45
C LEU A 82 1.24 -4.72 2.21
N LEU A 83 1.85 -4.94 1.05
CA LEU A 83 3.00 -4.19 0.55
C LEU A 83 2.53 -3.35 -0.62
N PRO A 84 2.49 -2.02 -0.50
CA PRO A 84 2.14 -1.14 -1.60
C PRO A 84 3.12 -1.29 -2.76
N THR A 85 2.59 -1.29 -3.98
CA THR A 85 3.42 -1.44 -5.19
C THR A 85 3.70 -0.12 -5.90
N GLY A 86 3.01 0.96 -5.54
CA GLY A 86 3.04 2.20 -6.30
C GLY A 86 2.23 2.14 -7.60
N ILE A 87 1.53 1.06 -7.86
CA ILE A 87 0.71 0.86 -9.05
C ILE A 87 -0.76 0.82 -8.65
N ALA A 88 -1.57 1.58 -9.35
CA ALA A 88 -3.02 1.56 -9.28
C ALA A 88 -3.61 1.15 -10.63
N ALA A 89 -4.82 0.61 -10.62
CA ALA A 89 -5.52 0.23 -11.84
C ALA A 89 -7.03 0.44 -11.72
N LEU A 90 -7.67 0.72 -12.84
CA LEU A 90 -9.12 0.82 -12.93
C LEU A 90 -9.75 -0.57 -13.07
N ALA A 91 -10.98 -0.71 -12.60
CA ALA A 91 -11.73 -1.95 -12.78
C ALA A 91 -11.90 -2.28 -14.28
N GLY A 92 -11.63 -3.53 -14.65
CA GLY A 92 -11.67 -4.00 -16.03
C GLY A 92 -10.33 -3.93 -16.77
N GLU A 93 -9.33 -3.23 -16.26
CA GLU A 93 -7.99 -3.24 -16.83
C GLU A 93 -7.35 -4.63 -16.72
N GLN A 94 -6.47 -4.94 -17.66
CA GLN A 94 -5.66 -6.17 -17.63
C GLN A 94 -4.31 -5.89 -17.00
N ILE A 95 -3.96 -6.73 -16.01
CA ILE A 95 -2.68 -6.68 -15.31
C ILE A 95 -1.98 -8.01 -15.50
N LYS A 96 -0.71 -7.98 -15.91
CA LYS A 96 0.17 -9.14 -15.93
C LYS A 96 1.13 -9.07 -14.75
N VAL A 97 1.34 -10.20 -14.09
CA VAL A 97 2.21 -10.32 -12.93
C VAL A 97 3.15 -11.49 -13.12
N TYR A 98 4.43 -11.21 -13.16
CA TYR A 98 5.49 -12.21 -13.27
C TYR A 98 6.09 -12.46 -11.89
N VAL A 99 6.15 -13.72 -11.50
CA VAL A 99 6.54 -14.11 -10.14
C VAL A 99 7.70 -15.09 -10.18
N GLU A 100 8.72 -14.80 -9.41
CA GLU A 100 9.83 -15.69 -9.14
C GLU A 100 10.00 -15.89 -7.64
N VAL A 101 9.90 -17.12 -7.21
CA VAL A 101 10.06 -17.53 -5.82
C VAL A 101 11.03 -18.71 -5.76
N GLU A 102 11.88 -18.73 -4.75
CA GLU A 102 12.79 -19.85 -4.48
C GLU A 102 12.01 -21.15 -4.29
N GLU A 103 12.54 -22.25 -4.82
CA GLU A 103 11.90 -23.57 -4.74
C GLU A 103 11.56 -23.96 -3.30
N GLY A 104 10.35 -24.44 -3.09
CA GLY A 104 9.84 -24.84 -1.78
C GLY A 104 9.39 -23.69 -0.87
N LYS A 105 9.51 -22.42 -1.29
CA LYS A 105 8.99 -21.27 -0.55
C LYS A 105 7.54 -20.96 -0.95
N PRO A 106 6.74 -20.37 -0.04
CA PRO A 106 5.37 -20.03 -0.32
C PRO A 106 5.27 -18.91 -1.35
N LEU A 107 4.27 -19.01 -2.21
CA LEU A 107 3.99 -17.99 -3.21
C LEU A 107 3.26 -16.80 -2.60
N PRO A 108 3.58 -15.56 -3.02
CA PRO A 108 2.88 -14.36 -2.57
C PRO A 108 1.45 -14.32 -3.09
N LYS A 109 0.67 -13.35 -2.59
CA LYS A 109 -0.66 -13.04 -3.09
C LYS A 109 -0.69 -11.61 -3.62
N ILE A 110 -1.60 -11.36 -4.54
CA ILE A 110 -1.90 -10.03 -5.04
C ILE A 110 -3.26 -9.57 -4.50
N THR A 111 -3.34 -8.31 -4.10
CA THR A 111 -4.57 -7.69 -3.65
C THR A 111 -4.90 -6.49 -4.51
N PHE A 112 -6.06 -6.50 -5.13
CA PHE A 112 -6.65 -5.34 -5.78
C PHE A 112 -7.56 -4.63 -4.78
N SER A 113 -7.36 -3.34 -4.61
CA SER A 113 -8.17 -2.52 -3.71
C SER A 113 -9.19 -1.69 -4.46
N GLN A 114 -10.03 -1.02 -3.72
CA GLN A 114 -10.83 0.11 -4.16
C GLN A 114 -10.48 1.33 -3.32
N GLN A 115 -10.30 2.49 -3.96
CA GLN A 115 -9.90 3.71 -3.26
C GLN A 115 -10.97 4.18 -2.29
N VAL A 116 -12.22 4.11 -2.69
CA VAL A 116 -13.37 4.41 -1.85
C VAL A 116 -14.11 3.13 -1.59
N GLY A 117 -14.25 2.73 -0.34
CA GLY A 117 -14.78 1.43 -0.02
C GLY A 117 -15.57 1.36 1.27
N HIS A 118 -16.27 0.26 1.42
CA HIS A 118 -16.93 -0.13 2.63
C HIS A 118 -16.00 -1.02 3.47
N TRP A 119 -16.12 -1.02 4.77
CA TRP A 119 -15.28 -1.77 5.73
C TRP A 119 -15.00 -3.22 5.36
N ASN A 120 -15.95 -3.92 4.76
CA ASN A 120 -15.85 -5.34 4.42
C ASN A 120 -15.84 -5.61 2.91
N ASN A 121 -15.77 -4.58 2.07
CA ASN A 121 -15.87 -4.75 0.63
C ASN A 121 -15.01 -3.71 -0.12
N TRP A 122 -13.72 -3.63 0.20
CA TRP A 122 -12.79 -2.70 -0.40
C TRP A 122 -11.64 -3.37 -1.16
N GLN A 123 -11.48 -4.68 -1.03
CA GLN A 123 -10.38 -5.41 -1.65
C GLN A 123 -10.77 -6.81 -2.10
N ARG A 124 -9.98 -7.34 -3.05
CA ARG A 124 -9.99 -8.74 -3.46
C ARG A 124 -8.57 -9.26 -3.55
N THR A 125 -8.32 -10.41 -2.92
CA THR A 125 -7.00 -11.04 -2.87
C THR A 125 -7.00 -12.34 -3.64
N TYR A 126 -5.98 -12.55 -4.45
CA TYR A 126 -5.79 -13.75 -5.28
C TYR A 126 -4.42 -14.38 -4.99
N ASN A 127 -4.37 -15.71 -5.10
CA ASN A 127 -3.10 -16.42 -5.05
C ASN A 127 -2.35 -16.23 -6.37
N LEU A 128 -1.04 -16.03 -6.27
CA LEU A 128 -0.15 -16.03 -7.41
C LEU A 128 0.43 -17.42 -7.63
N LYS A 129 0.86 -17.70 -8.84
CA LYS A 129 1.63 -18.88 -9.22
C LYS A 129 3.00 -18.45 -9.75
N GLN A 130 3.95 -19.34 -9.73
CA GLN A 130 5.26 -19.15 -10.36
C GLN A 130 5.11 -18.76 -11.84
N GLY A 131 5.90 -17.80 -12.31
CA GLY A 131 5.85 -17.30 -13.68
C GLY A 131 4.70 -16.33 -13.93
N GLU A 132 4.13 -16.34 -15.13
CA GLU A 132 3.12 -15.39 -15.58
C GLU A 132 1.74 -15.65 -14.98
N ASN A 133 1.12 -14.57 -14.49
CA ASN A 133 -0.26 -14.50 -14.05
C ASN A 133 -0.96 -13.35 -14.78
N VAL A 134 -2.19 -13.55 -15.20
CA VAL A 134 -2.99 -12.51 -15.87
C VAL A 134 -4.28 -12.31 -15.09
N PHE A 135 -4.59 -11.07 -14.78
CA PHE A 135 -5.79 -10.67 -14.04
C PHE A 135 -6.57 -9.60 -14.80
N THR A 136 -7.89 -9.68 -14.72
CA THR A 136 -8.74 -8.52 -14.96
C THR A 136 -9.04 -7.90 -13.61
N VAL A 137 -8.72 -6.61 -13.45
CA VAL A 137 -8.93 -5.89 -12.18
C VAL A 137 -10.41 -5.94 -11.81
N PRO A 138 -10.76 -6.42 -10.62
CA PRO A 138 -12.14 -6.60 -10.23
C PRO A 138 -12.85 -5.28 -9.94
N LYS A 139 -14.13 -5.24 -10.24
CA LYS A 139 -15.03 -4.19 -9.80
C LYS A 139 -15.48 -4.49 -8.36
N ILE A 140 -15.07 -3.66 -7.42
CA ILE A 140 -15.25 -3.90 -5.99
C ILE A 140 -16.06 -2.76 -5.38
N TYR A 141 -17.31 -2.57 -5.74
CA TYR A 141 -18.12 -1.58 -5.06
C TYR A 141 -19.55 -2.07 -4.86
N SER A 142 -20.23 -1.46 -3.90
CA SER A 142 -21.64 -1.71 -3.67
C SER A 142 -22.48 -0.79 -4.55
N GLU A 143 -23.41 -1.36 -5.28
CA GLU A 143 -24.38 -0.58 -6.07
C GLU A 143 -25.37 0.21 -5.20
N THR A 144 -25.44 -0.10 -3.92
CA THR A 144 -26.26 0.61 -2.94
C THR A 144 -25.66 1.97 -2.52
N TRP A 145 -24.45 2.29 -2.96
CA TRP A 145 -23.84 3.58 -2.66
C TRP A 145 -24.44 4.68 -3.50
N THR A 146 -24.85 5.75 -2.81
CA THR A 146 -25.44 6.93 -3.43
C THR A 146 -24.40 7.81 -4.15
N HIS A 147 -23.11 7.54 -3.96
CA HIS A 147 -22.01 8.32 -4.51
C HIS A 147 -21.40 7.63 -5.72
N LYS A 148 -21.16 8.41 -6.75
CA LYS A 148 -20.49 7.93 -7.96
C LYS A 148 -19.01 7.72 -7.67
N VAL A 149 -18.57 6.48 -7.70
CA VAL A 149 -17.18 6.08 -7.46
C VAL A 149 -16.56 5.56 -8.75
N ILE A 150 -15.37 6.01 -9.07
CA ILE A 150 -14.55 5.37 -10.08
C ILE A 150 -14.00 4.09 -9.45
N ALA A 151 -14.41 2.92 -9.99
CA ALA A 151 -13.96 1.64 -9.51
C ALA A 151 -12.47 1.44 -9.87
N GLY A 152 -11.70 1.02 -8.88
CA GLY A 152 -10.27 0.81 -9.00
C GLY A 152 -9.52 1.34 -7.77
N GLY A 153 -8.24 1.05 -7.69
CA GLY A 153 -7.40 1.46 -6.57
C GLY A 153 -6.00 0.89 -6.66
N ALA A 154 -5.29 0.95 -5.55
CA ALA A 154 -3.93 0.44 -5.44
C ALA A 154 -3.88 -1.09 -5.56
N ILE A 155 -2.76 -1.55 -6.10
CA ILE A 155 -2.37 -2.96 -6.12
C ILE A 155 -1.36 -3.18 -5.00
N TYR A 156 -1.59 -4.22 -4.22
CA TYR A 156 -0.71 -4.63 -3.13
C TYR A 156 -0.24 -6.07 -3.33
N ILE A 157 0.94 -6.35 -2.81
CA ILE A 157 1.44 -7.71 -2.66
C ILE A 157 1.39 -8.11 -1.20
N VAL A 158 1.01 -9.35 -0.94
CA VAL A 158 1.08 -9.95 0.38
C VAL A 158 2.27 -10.88 0.40
N ASN A 159 3.29 -10.53 1.18
CA ASN A 159 4.43 -11.39 1.41
C ASN A 159 3.99 -12.53 2.36
N PRO A 160 4.07 -13.80 1.92
CA PRO A 160 3.61 -14.94 2.70
C PRO A 160 4.67 -15.46 3.68
N TYR A 161 5.89 -14.94 3.65
CA TYR A 161 6.98 -15.47 4.44
C TYR A 161 6.79 -15.14 5.92
N THR A 162 6.95 -16.18 6.73
CA THR A 162 7.12 -16.03 8.18
C THR A 162 8.61 -15.89 8.51
N PRO A 163 8.98 -15.44 9.71
CA PRO A 163 10.38 -15.38 10.12
C PRO A 163 11.12 -16.72 10.01
N GLU A 164 10.41 -17.83 10.23
CA GLU A 164 10.97 -19.17 10.11
C GLU A 164 11.21 -19.61 8.65
N GLN A 165 10.53 -18.98 7.72
CA GLN A 165 10.61 -19.26 6.28
C GLN A 165 11.60 -18.33 5.57
N GLN A 166 12.52 -17.73 6.29
CA GLN A 166 13.51 -16.84 5.72
C GLN A 166 14.29 -17.50 4.57
N GLY A 167 14.61 -16.71 3.58
CA GLY A 167 15.29 -17.11 2.37
C GLY A 167 15.36 -15.92 1.42
N LYS A 168 15.57 -16.19 0.14
CA LYS A 168 15.55 -15.15 -0.89
C LYS A 168 14.12 -14.61 -1.02
N ALA A 169 13.96 -13.28 -0.94
CA ALA A 169 12.67 -12.62 -1.12
C ALA A 169 12.05 -12.94 -2.49
N PRO A 170 10.74 -13.08 -2.57
CA PRO A 170 10.05 -13.19 -3.86
C PRO A 170 10.37 -12.00 -4.75
N ARG A 171 10.53 -12.24 -6.04
CA ARG A 171 10.65 -11.19 -7.05
C ARG A 171 9.38 -11.13 -7.87
N ILE A 172 8.85 -9.93 -8.07
CA ILE A 172 7.59 -9.69 -8.76
C ILE A 172 7.76 -8.52 -9.72
N ARG A 173 7.29 -8.69 -10.95
CA ARG A 173 7.16 -7.63 -11.93
C ARG A 173 5.70 -7.54 -12.35
N ILE A 174 5.18 -6.31 -12.38
CA ILE A 174 3.80 -6.02 -12.74
C ILE A 174 3.79 -5.19 -14.01
N GLU A 175 2.96 -5.56 -14.97
CA GLU A 175 2.67 -4.80 -16.18
C GLU A 175 1.20 -4.38 -16.22
N GLY A 176 0.94 -3.16 -16.64
CA GLY A 176 -0.39 -2.55 -16.69
C GLY A 176 -0.67 -1.64 -15.49
N GLY A 177 -1.83 -0.98 -15.52
CA GLY A 177 -2.15 0.06 -14.57
C GLY A 177 -1.34 1.36 -14.78
N HIS A 178 -1.26 2.16 -13.74
CA HIS A 178 -0.52 3.42 -13.74
C HIS A 178 0.12 3.66 -12.37
N ASN A 179 1.23 4.38 -12.36
CA ASN A 179 1.88 4.75 -11.12
C ASN A 179 1.13 5.86 -10.42
N TYR A 180 1.10 5.79 -9.08
CA TYR A 180 0.58 6.83 -8.21
C TYR A 180 1.66 7.25 -7.20
N PRO A 181 1.57 8.45 -6.60
CA PRO A 181 2.54 8.91 -5.63
C PRO A 181 2.55 8.02 -4.39
N LEU A 182 3.67 7.36 -4.15
CA LEU A 182 3.92 6.50 -2.99
C LEU A 182 5.20 6.96 -2.29
N PHE A 183 5.07 7.43 -1.06
CA PHE A 183 6.18 7.85 -0.23
C PHE A 183 6.55 6.76 0.77
N HIS A 184 7.80 6.33 0.75
CA HIS A 184 8.36 5.52 1.83
C HIS A 184 9.11 6.41 2.81
N ASP A 185 9.07 6.04 4.09
CA ASP A 185 9.85 6.74 5.10
C ASP A 185 11.35 6.70 4.74
N GLY A 186 11.94 7.87 4.66
CA GLY A 186 13.31 8.04 4.16
C GLY A 186 13.43 8.51 2.71
N ASP A 187 12.36 8.50 1.92
CA ASP A 187 12.37 9.04 0.57
C ASP A 187 12.60 10.56 0.56
N ASN A 188 13.07 11.06 -0.57
CA ASN A 188 13.26 12.50 -0.76
C ASN A 188 11.91 13.21 -0.90
N VAL A 189 11.60 14.10 0.06
CA VAL A 189 10.33 14.84 0.09
C VAL A 189 10.14 15.75 -1.12
N GLU A 190 11.20 16.39 -1.61
CA GLU A 190 11.09 17.31 -2.74
C GLU A 190 10.72 16.55 -4.02
N VAL A 191 11.30 15.36 -4.21
CA VAL A 191 10.96 14.45 -5.32
C VAL A 191 9.49 14.03 -5.18
N PHE A 192 9.07 13.58 -4.02
CA PHE A 192 7.68 13.19 -3.78
C PHE A 192 6.69 14.34 -4.02
N ILE A 193 7.01 15.57 -3.58
CA ILE A 193 6.18 16.75 -3.85
C ILE A 193 6.09 17.05 -5.36
N GLN A 194 7.16 16.82 -6.10
CA GLN A 194 7.14 16.96 -7.56
C GLN A 194 6.22 15.90 -8.19
N GLU A 195 6.31 14.64 -7.75
CA GLU A 195 5.42 13.56 -8.20
C GLU A 195 3.95 13.86 -7.91
N LEU A 196 3.64 14.44 -6.74
CA LEU A 196 2.29 14.88 -6.41
C LEU A 196 1.76 15.93 -7.41
N ARG A 197 2.57 16.91 -7.78
CA ARG A 197 2.17 17.93 -8.76
C ARG A 197 1.89 17.33 -10.14
N GLU A 198 2.80 16.49 -10.61
CA GLU A 198 2.65 15.80 -11.89
C GLU A 198 1.41 14.88 -11.91
N TYR A 199 1.16 14.20 -10.79
CA TYR A 199 -0.01 13.35 -10.66
C TYR A 199 -1.31 14.17 -10.61
N GLN A 200 -1.30 15.32 -9.95
CA GLN A 200 -2.42 16.25 -9.96
C GLN A 200 -2.76 16.74 -11.37
N GLU A 201 -1.74 17.05 -12.18
CA GLU A 201 -1.93 17.45 -13.57
C GLU A 201 -2.58 16.32 -14.39
N LYS A 202 -2.11 15.09 -14.23
CA LYS A 202 -2.68 13.90 -14.89
C LYS A 202 -4.16 13.68 -14.49
N LEU A 203 -4.44 13.73 -13.19
CA LEU A 203 -5.82 13.60 -12.68
C LEU A 203 -6.75 14.71 -13.19
N THR A 204 -6.24 15.93 -13.29
CA THR A 204 -7.01 17.08 -13.80
C THR A 204 -7.29 16.95 -15.28
N ALA A 205 -6.30 16.53 -16.06
CA ALA A 205 -6.44 16.38 -17.51
C ALA A 205 -7.32 15.20 -17.90
N GLU A 206 -7.20 14.08 -17.21
CA GLU A 206 -7.84 12.81 -17.55
C GLU A 206 -8.41 12.09 -16.30
N PRO A 207 -9.43 12.66 -15.65
CA PRO A 207 -9.91 12.18 -14.32
C PRO A 207 -10.52 10.76 -14.36
N ASN A 208 -10.80 10.23 -15.54
CA ASN A 208 -11.35 8.88 -15.70
C ASN A 208 -10.28 7.83 -16.07
N LYS A 209 -9.00 8.22 -16.17
CA LYS A 209 -7.90 7.32 -16.50
C LYS A 209 -7.00 7.02 -15.32
N TYR A 210 -7.09 7.81 -14.27
CA TYR A 210 -6.25 7.68 -13.09
C TYR A 210 -7.08 7.46 -11.84
N VAL A 211 -6.57 6.69 -10.90
CA VAL A 211 -7.18 6.55 -9.57
C VAL A 211 -6.70 7.69 -8.70
N ASP A 212 -7.62 8.39 -8.03
CA ASP A 212 -7.27 9.47 -7.10
C ASP A 212 -6.74 8.90 -5.78
N ILE A 213 -5.46 8.53 -5.77
CA ILE A 213 -4.80 7.88 -4.65
C ILE A 213 -3.40 8.44 -4.43
N VAL A 214 -3.04 8.54 -3.14
CA VAL A 214 -1.70 8.83 -2.65
C VAL A 214 -1.48 7.98 -1.41
N GLU A 215 -0.30 7.41 -1.23
CA GLU A 215 0.02 6.62 -0.04
C GLU A 215 1.35 7.02 0.58
N LEU A 216 1.39 6.93 1.90
CA LEU A 216 2.59 7.10 2.71
C LEU A 216 2.81 5.82 3.51
N VAL A 217 4.05 5.36 3.61
CA VAL A 217 4.38 4.05 4.19
C VAL A 217 5.62 4.13 5.07
N ASN A 218 5.52 3.54 6.26
CA ASN A 218 6.67 3.16 7.07
C ASN A 218 6.44 1.77 7.69
N ASP A 219 7.27 1.37 8.64
CA ASP A 219 7.14 0.07 9.31
C ASP A 219 5.90 -0.04 10.21
N TYR A 220 5.30 1.06 10.58
CA TYR A 220 4.16 1.10 11.51
C TYR A 220 2.82 1.30 10.82
N ALA A 221 2.77 2.01 9.70
CA ALA A 221 1.52 2.38 9.06
C ALA A 221 1.63 2.46 7.53
N ILE A 222 0.50 2.21 6.89
CA ILE A 222 0.16 2.69 5.55
C ILE A 222 -0.91 3.75 5.75
N VAL A 223 -0.69 4.94 5.24
CA VAL A 223 -1.66 6.04 5.26
C VAL A 223 -2.13 6.29 3.84
N ASN A 224 -3.33 5.86 3.54
CA ASN A 224 -3.93 6.01 2.21
C ASN A 224 -4.71 7.32 2.13
N SER A 225 -4.54 8.03 1.05
CA SER A 225 -5.13 9.35 0.82
C SER A 225 -5.63 9.51 -0.60
N ASN A 226 -6.22 10.67 -0.85
CA ASN A 226 -6.52 11.18 -2.17
C ASN A 226 -5.73 12.47 -2.42
N MET A 227 -5.75 12.97 -3.64
CA MET A 227 -5.02 14.17 -4.03
C MET A 227 -5.50 15.41 -3.27
N THR A 228 -6.78 15.54 -3.00
CA THR A 228 -7.33 16.67 -2.23
C THR A 228 -6.68 16.78 -0.86
N SER A 229 -6.50 15.65 -0.17
CA SER A 229 -5.82 15.62 1.13
C SER A 229 -4.31 15.80 0.99
N ALA A 230 -3.71 15.24 -0.03
CA ALA A 230 -2.28 15.39 -0.30
C ALA A 230 -1.89 16.84 -0.63
N LEU A 231 -2.81 17.66 -1.11
CA LEU A 231 -2.57 19.10 -1.31
C LEU A 231 -2.16 19.83 -0.01
N LEU A 232 -2.44 19.25 1.14
CA LEU A 232 -1.92 19.80 2.42
C LEU A 232 -0.39 19.82 2.41
N PHE A 233 0.29 18.84 1.84
CA PHE A 233 1.75 18.83 1.72
C PHE A 233 2.27 19.90 0.76
N LEU A 234 1.49 20.28 -0.24
CA LEU A 234 1.84 21.31 -1.22
C LEU A 234 1.64 22.73 -0.66
N ASN A 235 0.62 22.90 0.18
CA ASN A 235 0.13 24.20 0.60
C ASN A 235 0.50 24.57 2.06
N SER A 236 1.03 23.63 2.83
CA SER A 236 1.41 23.84 4.23
C SER A 236 2.81 23.29 4.50
N PRO A 237 3.80 24.15 4.74
CA PRO A 237 5.15 23.72 5.12
C PRO A 237 5.19 22.92 6.44
N GLU A 238 4.14 23.04 7.22
CA GLU A 238 3.98 22.32 8.49
C GLU A 238 3.56 20.85 8.29
N SER A 239 2.97 20.53 7.15
CA SER A 239 2.49 19.21 6.79
C SER A 239 3.51 18.51 5.90
N THR A 240 4.15 17.46 6.40
CA THR A 240 5.12 16.66 5.65
C THR A 240 4.76 15.19 5.76
N PRO A 241 5.15 14.36 4.76
CA PRO A 241 4.96 12.91 4.83
C PRO A 241 5.53 12.29 6.11
N GLN A 242 6.73 12.72 6.53
CA GLN A 242 7.38 12.25 7.74
C GLN A 242 6.58 12.61 9.01
N LYS A 243 6.03 13.82 9.08
CA LYS A 243 5.19 14.21 10.23
C LYS A 243 3.92 13.37 10.29
N THR A 244 3.30 13.09 9.15
CA THR A 244 2.11 12.24 9.07
C THR A 244 2.40 10.82 9.56
N LEU A 245 3.47 10.20 9.08
CA LEU A 245 3.90 8.87 9.51
C LEU A 245 4.37 8.87 10.97
N GLY A 246 5.07 9.92 11.38
CA GLY A 246 5.57 10.09 12.75
C GLY A 246 4.46 10.17 13.80
N LYS A 247 3.28 10.69 13.45
CA LYS A 247 2.14 10.72 14.38
C LYS A 247 1.69 9.33 14.80
N PHE A 248 1.60 8.41 13.86
CA PHE A 248 1.23 7.03 14.19
C PHE A 248 2.32 6.35 15.02
N PHE A 249 3.57 6.56 14.68
CA PHE A 249 4.70 6.04 15.44
C PHE A 249 4.69 6.56 16.90
N ALA A 250 4.46 7.86 17.09
CA ALA A 250 4.35 8.45 18.42
C ALA A 250 3.16 7.87 19.20
N TYR A 251 2.00 7.74 18.56
CA TYR A 251 0.82 7.13 19.16
C TYR A 251 1.10 5.69 19.60
N ALA A 252 1.72 4.88 18.73
CA ALA A 252 2.08 3.51 19.04
C ALA A 252 3.06 3.43 20.22
N GLY A 253 4.10 4.26 20.22
CA GLY A 253 5.09 4.30 21.31
C GLY A 253 4.48 4.69 22.65
N ILE A 254 3.61 5.70 22.67
CA ILE A 254 2.89 6.12 23.87
C ILE A 254 1.99 5.01 24.40
N SER A 255 1.25 4.35 23.51
CA SER A 255 0.33 3.27 23.89
C SER A 255 1.09 2.05 24.43
N GLU A 256 2.21 1.69 23.82
CA GLU A 256 3.07 0.58 24.26
C GLU A 256 3.75 0.87 25.60
N GLN A 257 4.07 2.12 25.90
CA GLN A 257 4.59 2.54 27.20
C GLN A 257 3.49 2.56 28.27
N GLY A 258 2.29 2.99 27.89
CA GLY A 258 1.18 3.21 28.82
C GLY A 258 0.64 1.91 29.42
N ASP A 259 0.70 0.80 28.73
CA ASP A 259 0.19 -0.46 29.25
C ASP A 259 1.22 -1.25 30.09
N ASP A 260 2.44 -0.70 30.24
CA ASP A 260 3.59 -1.33 30.94
C ASP A 260 3.79 -2.84 30.58
N ILE A 261 3.17 -3.25 29.52
CA ILE A 261 3.24 -4.58 28.97
C ILE A 261 4.07 -4.43 27.71
N LYS A 262 5.20 -5.03 27.64
CA LYS A 262 6.06 -5.02 26.44
C LYS A 262 5.36 -5.67 25.26
N HIS A 263 4.29 -5.04 24.83
CA HIS A 263 3.57 -5.40 23.65
C HIS A 263 4.41 -5.03 22.45
N LYS A 264 5.20 -5.95 22.00
CA LYS A 264 5.72 -5.81 20.66
C LYS A 264 4.54 -5.95 19.73
N ARG A 265 4.25 -4.90 18.97
CA ARG A 265 3.42 -5.06 17.78
C ARG A 265 4.02 -6.21 16.99
N ASN A 266 3.20 -7.12 16.58
CA ASN A 266 3.65 -8.29 15.82
C ASN A 266 4.03 -7.96 14.35
N GLY A 267 4.47 -6.75 14.08
CA GLY A 267 4.92 -6.28 12.80
C GLY A 267 3.85 -5.99 11.74
N ALA A 268 2.59 -6.27 12.02
CA ALA A 268 1.52 -5.83 11.13
C ALA A 268 1.43 -4.31 11.13
N ARG A 269 1.36 -3.70 9.95
CA ARG A 269 1.17 -2.26 9.79
C ARG A 269 -0.28 -1.90 10.09
N ALA A 270 -0.51 -0.73 10.67
CA ALA A 270 -1.82 -0.11 10.60
C ALA A 270 -2.10 0.31 9.15
N ASN A 271 -3.34 0.27 8.75
CA ASN A 271 -3.78 0.71 7.42
C ASN A 271 -4.85 1.77 7.62
N LEU A 272 -4.43 3.04 7.57
CA LEU A 272 -5.28 4.21 7.77
C LEU A 272 -5.76 4.72 6.42
N ARG A 273 -7.06 4.72 6.18
CA ARG A 273 -7.62 5.00 4.85
C ARG A 273 -8.65 6.11 4.89
N LEU A 274 -8.52 7.08 4.00
CA LEU A 274 -9.61 8.00 3.68
C LEU A 274 -10.63 7.31 2.78
N MET A 275 -11.70 6.82 3.36
CA MET A 275 -12.72 6.03 2.67
C MET A 275 -14.03 6.81 2.59
N GLN A 276 -14.08 7.78 1.69
CA GLN A 276 -15.30 8.52 1.44
C GLN A 276 -16.32 7.72 0.67
N PRO A 277 -17.57 8.00 0.89
CA PRO A 277 -18.26 8.90 1.84
C PRO A 277 -18.98 8.13 2.96
N TRP A 278 -18.50 6.95 3.28
CA TRP A 278 -19.34 5.95 3.93
C TRP A 278 -19.61 6.20 5.41
N ALA A 279 -18.60 6.46 6.22
CA ALA A 279 -18.76 6.66 7.65
C ALA A 279 -17.85 7.78 8.15
N PHE A 280 -18.15 8.32 9.33
CA PHE A 280 -17.30 9.32 9.97
C PHE A 280 -15.92 8.74 10.26
N ALA A 281 -15.88 7.63 11.00
CA ALA A 281 -14.70 6.83 11.27
C ALA A 281 -15.14 5.43 11.69
N TYR A 282 -14.27 4.45 11.52
CA TYR A 282 -14.47 3.09 11.98
C TYR A 282 -13.16 2.32 11.99
N ALA A 283 -13.06 1.30 12.84
CA ALA A 283 -11.98 0.33 12.81
C ALA A 283 -12.50 -1.03 12.32
N ALA A 284 -11.77 -1.64 11.39
CA ALA A 284 -12.01 -2.99 10.88
C ALA A 284 -10.76 -3.85 11.09
N GLY A 285 -10.86 -5.15 10.86
CA GLY A 285 -9.78 -6.08 11.16
C GLY A 285 -8.48 -5.83 10.41
N ASP A 286 -8.54 -5.24 9.23
CA ASP A 286 -7.40 -5.02 8.33
C ASP A 286 -7.13 -3.54 8.02
N HIS A 287 -7.99 -2.63 8.44
CA HIS A 287 -7.82 -1.19 8.23
C HIS A 287 -8.67 -0.35 9.18
N THR A 288 -8.35 0.92 9.24
CA THR A 288 -9.15 1.96 9.89
C THR A 288 -9.57 2.97 8.85
N GLY A 289 -10.87 3.21 8.72
CA GLY A 289 -11.44 4.09 7.70
C GLY A 289 -11.87 5.43 8.27
N PHE A 290 -11.67 6.50 7.50
CA PHE A 290 -11.99 7.87 7.88
C PHE A 290 -12.66 8.61 6.73
N GLN A 291 -13.54 9.56 7.04
CA GLN A 291 -14.11 10.47 6.06
C GLN A 291 -13.13 11.58 5.67
N GLN A 292 -13.44 12.29 4.58
CA GLN A 292 -12.60 13.40 4.10
C GLN A 292 -12.41 14.52 5.13
N GLY A 293 -13.38 14.72 6.02
CA GLY A 293 -13.26 15.71 7.11
C GLY A 293 -12.10 15.46 8.05
N SER A 294 -11.65 14.20 8.17
CA SER A 294 -10.47 13.82 8.98
C SER A 294 -9.13 14.09 8.29
N ALA A 295 -9.12 14.61 7.07
CA ALA A 295 -7.88 14.80 6.32
C ALA A 295 -6.87 15.69 7.06
N ASN A 296 -7.34 16.80 7.67
CA ASN A 296 -6.47 17.72 8.40
C ASN A 296 -5.82 17.05 9.63
N THR A 297 -6.56 16.24 10.36
CA THR A 297 -6.05 15.52 11.52
C THR A 297 -5.16 14.35 11.15
N LEU A 298 -5.44 13.67 10.03
CA LEU A 298 -4.60 12.58 9.54
C LEU A 298 -3.29 13.08 8.92
N PHE A 299 -3.35 14.13 8.10
CA PHE A 299 -2.23 14.60 7.28
C PHE A 299 -1.63 15.94 7.75
N GLY A 300 -2.36 16.74 8.52
CA GLY A 300 -1.87 18.00 9.06
C GLY A 300 -0.78 17.86 10.13
N GLY A 301 -0.17 18.96 10.53
CA GLY A 301 0.92 18.97 11.51
C GLY A 301 0.50 18.73 12.97
N SER A 302 -0.80 18.82 13.30
CA SER A 302 -1.33 18.59 14.64
C SER A 302 -1.43 17.09 14.97
N ILE A 303 -1.56 16.78 16.26
CA ILE A 303 -1.83 15.41 16.72
C ILE A 303 -3.20 14.92 16.22
N TYR A 304 -3.47 13.62 16.36
CA TYR A 304 -4.78 13.08 16.05
C TYR A 304 -5.88 13.74 16.89
N GLY A 305 -7.00 14.06 16.24
CA GLY A 305 -8.23 14.39 16.93
C GLY A 305 -8.73 13.24 17.79
N TRP A 306 -9.70 13.50 18.67
CA TRP A 306 -10.19 12.45 19.58
C TRP A 306 -10.80 11.27 18.80
N ALA A 307 -11.54 11.52 17.75
CA ALA A 307 -12.18 10.48 16.95
C ALA A 307 -11.16 9.61 16.21
N GLU A 308 -10.14 10.22 15.61
CA GLU A 308 -9.06 9.48 14.96
C GLU A 308 -8.26 8.66 15.99
N ALA A 309 -7.96 9.25 17.13
CA ALA A 309 -7.25 8.58 18.22
C ALA A 309 -8.08 7.42 18.81
N HIS A 310 -9.40 7.54 18.86
CA HIS A 310 -10.31 6.49 19.29
C HIS A 310 -10.25 5.28 18.36
N GLU A 311 -10.41 5.49 17.06
CA GLU A 311 -10.37 4.40 16.09
C GLU A 311 -8.98 3.74 16.00
N ILE A 312 -7.92 4.55 16.07
CA ILE A 312 -6.56 4.03 16.13
C ILE A 312 -6.34 3.26 17.44
N GLY A 313 -6.99 3.65 18.52
CA GLY A 313 -6.93 2.99 19.82
C GLY A 313 -7.32 1.50 19.79
N HIS A 314 -8.20 1.10 18.88
CA HIS A 314 -8.54 -0.31 18.68
C HIS A 314 -7.33 -1.18 18.30
N HIS A 315 -6.26 -0.62 17.77
CA HIS A 315 -5.02 -1.37 17.52
C HIS A 315 -4.28 -1.79 18.80
N PHE A 316 -4.62 -1.20 19.94
CA PHE A 316 -3.91 -1.34 21.20
C PHE A 316 -4.74 -1.99 22.31
N ASP A 317 -5.97 -2.40 22.03
CA ASP A 317 -6.82 -3.09 22.99
C ASP A 317 -6.19 -4.36 23.54
N ILE A 318 -6.36 -4.60 24.83
CA ILE A 318 -5.72 -5.68 25.59
C ILE A 318 -6.68 -6.86 25.75
N LYS A 319 -6.20 -8.06 25.48
CA LYS A 319 -6.98 -9.28 25.63
C LYS A 319 -7.43 -9.47 27.08
N GLY A 320 -8.74 -9.71 27.26
CA GLY A 320 -9.35 -9.87 28.58
C GLY A 320 -9.73 -8.56 29.27
N GLY A 321 -9.21 -7.43 28.80
CA GLY A 321 -9.61 -6.10 29.26
C GLY A 321 -10.40 -5.31 28.22
N PHE A 322 -10.67 -5.92 27.07
CA PHE A 322 -11.40 -5.27 25.99
C PHE A 322 -12.88 -5.15 26.32
N ILE A 323 -13.36 -3.92 26.32
CA ILE A 323 -14.77 -3.56 26.34
C ILE A 323 -14.99 -2.69 25.11
N GLY A 324 -15.65 -3.22 24.09
CA GLY A 324 -15.85 -2.55 22.81
C GLY A 324 -16.28 -1.11 22.97
N GLU A 325 -15.71 -0.21 22.19
CA GLU A 325 -15.97 1.23 22.19
C GLU A 325 -15.68 1.97 23.53
N VAL A 326 -15.04 1.29 24.48
CA VAL A 326 -14.69 1.86 25.80
C VAL A 326 -13.19 1.86 26.04
N THR A 327 -12.53 0.72 25.91
CA THR A 327 -11.10 0.60 26.24
C THR A 327 -10.20 1.34 25.27
N ASN A 328 -10.58 1.44 24.02
CA ASN A 328 -9.90 2.25 23.02
C ASN A 328 -9.91 3.77 23.36
N ASN A 329 -10.93 4.24 24.08
CA ASN A 329 -11.00 5.61 24.59
C ASN A 329 -9.90 5.89 25.64
N MET A 330 -9.48 4.89 26.39
CA MET A 330 -8.36 5.06 27.33
C MET A 330 -7.07 5.42 26.59
N TRP A 331 -6.79 4.74 25.48
CA TRP A 331 -5.63 5.03 24.65
C TRP A 331 -5.74 6.39 23.98
N ALA A 332 -6.92 6.75 23.47
CA ALA A 332 -7.16 8.07 22.89
C ALA A 332 -6.90 9.19 23.89
N ASN A 333 -7.49 9.09 25.09
CA ASN A 333 -7.31 10.09 26.14
C ASN A 333 -5.87 10.14 26.65
N TYR A 334 -5.23 8.99 26.86
CA TYR A 334 -3.86 8.92 27.34
C TYR A 334 -2.88 9.56 26.36
N ASN A 335 -3.01 9.27 25.07
CA ASN A 335 -2.18 9.88 24.04
C ASN A 335 -2.36 11.39 23.97
N ARG A 336 -3.60 11.88 24.05
CA ARG A 336 -3.90 13.31 24.00
C ARG A 336 -3.38 14.03 25.25
N MET A 337 -3.58 13.46 26.41
CA MET A 337 -3.08 13.99 27.69
C MET A 337 -1.56 14.15 27.65
N LEU A 338 -0.81 13.16 27.18
CA LEU A 338 0.65 13.24 27.10
C LEU A 338 1.15 14.25 26.05
N GLN A 339 0.29 14.66 25.14
CA GLN A 339 0.55 15.72 24.16
C GLN A 339 -0.04 17.08 24.58
N ASN A 340 -0.40 17.21 25.85
CA ASN A 340 -0.99 18.44 26.47
C ASN A 340 -2.35 18.86 25.88
N GLU A 341 -3.10 17.90 25.35
CA GLU A 341 -4.46 18.11 24.87
C GLU A 341 -5.45 17.58 25.92
N THR A 342 -6.27 18.46 26.47
CA THR A 342 -7.14 18.14 27.62
C THR A 342 -8.62 18.35 27.37
N ASP A 343 -9.01 18.63 26.15
CA ASP A 343 -10.36 19.04 25.76
C ASP A 343 -11.48 18.06 26.09
N ARG A 344 -11.15 16.78 26.35
CA ARG A 344 -12.12 15.75 26.82
C ARG A 344 -11.86 15.19 28.21
N ILE A 345 -10.81 15.62 28.87
CA ILE A 345 -10.49 15.20 30.24
C ILE A 345 -11.05 16.20 31.26
N ALA A 346 -11.39 17.37 30.80
CA ALA A 346 -11.89 18.48 31.63
C ALA A 346 -13.43 18.51 31.77
N ASP A 347 -14.14 17.71 31.01
CA ASP A 347 -15.61 17.49 31.06
C ASP A 347 -15.97 16.23 31.84
#